data_4fc13b6593a28a83264a54f0ffbcf187
#
_entry.id   4fc13b6593a28a83264a54f0ffbcf187
#
_cell.length_a   1.000
_cell.length_b   1.000
_cell.length_c   1.000
_cell.angle_alpha   90.00
_cell.angle_beta   90.00
_cell.angle_gamma   90.00
#
_symmetry.space_group_name_H-M   'P 1'
#
loop_
_entity.id
_entity.type
_entity.pdbx_description
1 polymer ?
#
loop_
_entity_poly.entity_id
_entity_poly.type
_entity_poly.pdbx_seq_one_letter_code
_entity_poly.pdbx_strand_id
1 'polypeptide(L)'
;MRDAPRSLSPVRPHAAPFTSELRESETMREMTMARPDTVRGARARWLRRVVLLLPLALGACGYNSIQTLDETAAKSQKEIEVQLQRRADLIPNLVATVKGFAAQESSIFVAVAQAQRGLTGALARPGGANPAELAQTNDALSRAVLPMMTLVTSYPQLKSDTQFLKLQDELTGTENRIAVSRTDYNNSVNEYNSYIRKFPAVMTAKVLGSKSREYFEVTDAAKRAAPTVDFNAAPAAPAKP
;
A
#
# COMPACT_ATOMS: atom_id res chain seq x y z
N MET A 1 20.36 -68.64 49.83
CA MET A 1 19.74 -69.49 50.92
C MET A 1 18.35 -69.71 50.44
N ARG A 2 18.13 -70.91 50.00
CA ARG A 2 17.10 -71.89 50.33
C ARG A 2 15.72 -71.46 49.87
N ASP A 3 14.90 -72.17 49.21
CA ASP A 3 14.82 -73.54 48.65
C ASP A 3 13.39 -73.63 48.09
N ALA A 4 13.22 -74.30 46.99
CA ALA A 4 11.94 -74.81 46.51
C ALA A 4 11.40 -75.92 47.48
N PRO A 5 10.17 -76.43 47.34
CA PRO A 5 9.93 -77.41 46.26
C PRO A 5 8.46 -77.48 45.69
N ARG A 6 8.39 -77.92 44.47
CA ARG A 6 7.63 -79.02 43.82
C ARG A 6 6.51 -79.69 44.54
N SER A 7 5.40 -79.93 43.78
CA SER A 7 4.87 -81.30 43.43
C SER A 7 3.38 -81.17 43.05
N LEU A 8 3.01 -81.66 42.00
CA LEU A 8 2.59 -82.90 41.39
C LEU A 8 1.11 -82.87 40.95
N SER A 9 0.93 -83.21 39.68
CA SER A 9 -0.32 -83.63 39.05
C SER A 9 -0.91 -84.89 39.68
N PRO A 10 -2.20 -85.20 39.40
CA PRO A 10 -2.46 -86.20 38.38
C PRO A 10 -3.77 -86.07 37.53
N VAL A 11 -3.63 -86.46 36.26
CA VAL A 11 -4.41 -87.52 35.56
C VAL A 11 -5.88 -87.33 35.23
N ARG A 12 -6.15 -87.44 33.91
CA ARG A 12 -7.40 -87.58 33.14
C ARG A 12 -8.28 -88.81 33.60
N PRO A 13 -9.56 -88.86 33.11
CA PRO A 13 -9.78 -89.44 31.75
C PRO A 13 -11.01 -88.87 30.98
N HIS A 14 -10.87 -89.05 29.69
CA HIS A 14 -11.77 -89.27 28.54
C HIS A 14 -13.31 -89.23 28.78
N ALA A 15 -13.94 -88.41 27.84
CA ALA A 15 -14.99 -88.90 26.92
C ALA A 15 -15.42 -87.79 26.01
N ALA A 16 -15.24 -87.95 24.74
CA ALA A 16 -15.97 -87.32 23.65
C ALA A 16 -17.32 -88.05 23.47
N PRO A 17 -18.30 -87.67 22.67
CA PRO A 17 -18.21 -86.86 21.44
C PRO A 17 -19.44 -85.97 21.10
N PHE A 18 -19.31 -85.20 20.01
CA PHE A 18 -20.32 -84.99 19.01
C PHE A 18 -21.49 -84.06 19.33
N THR A 19 -21.33 -82.79 19.03
CA THR A 19 -22.37 -81.87 18.45
C THR A 19 -21.77 -80.47 18.19
N SER A 20 -20.77 -80.36 17.31
CA SER A 20 -20.18 -79.05 16.99
C SER A 20 -20.40 -78.56 15.56
N GLU A 21 -21.18 -79.30 14.75
CA GLU A 21 -21.29 -78.93 13.32
C GLU A 21 -22.52 -78.09 12.98
N LEU A 22 -23.47 -77.90 13.89
CA LEU A 22 -24.66 -77.10 13.57
C LEU A 22 -24.65 -75.66 14.12
N ARG A 23 -23.61 -75.26 14.87
CA ARG A 23 -23.52 -73.93 15.42
C ARG A 23 -22.62 -72.94 14.62
N GLU A 24 -21.81 -73.47 13.69
CA GLU A 24 -20.96 -72.66 12.85
C GLU A 24 -21.67 -72.07 11.61
N SER A 25 -22.81 -72.64 11.24
CA SER A 25 -23.57 -72.15 10.08
C SER A 25 -24.49 -70.95 10.38
N GLU A 26 -24.80 -70.68 11.64
CA GLU A 26 -25.60 -69.50 12.01
C GLU A 26 -24.78 -68.28 12.25
N THR A 27 -23.53 -68.41 12.77
CA THR A 27 -22.64 -67.27 12.99
C THR A 27 -22.07 -66.66 11.72
N MET A 28 -21.97 -67.44 10.66
CA MET A 28 -21.47 -66.93 9.34
C MET A 28 -22.54 -66.20 8.54
N ARG A 29 -23.84 -66.36 8.86
CA ARG A 29 -24.91 -65.64 8.20
C ARG A 29 -25.21 -64.25 8.76
N GLU A 30 -24.84 -63.96 9.99
CA GLU A 30 -25.05 -62.64 10.60
C GLU A 30 -23.90 -61.66 10.27
N MET A 31 -22.73 -62.14 9.81
CA MET A 31 -21.57 -61.28 9.49
C MET A 31 -21.62 -60.62 8.11
N THR A 32 -22.65 -60.95 7.28
CA THR A 32 -22.66 -60.44 5.88
C THR A 32 -23.68 -59.33 5.65
N MET A 33 -24.33 -58.76 6.68
CA MET A 33 -25.24 -57.62 6.54
C MET A 33 -24.85 -56.43 7.42
N ALA A 34 -23.57 -56.10 7.51
CA ALA A 34 -23.15 -54.76 7.91
C ALA A 34 -23.31 -53.83 6.74
N ARG A 35 -24.42 -53.10 6.68
CA ARG A 35 -24.79 -52.12 5.66
C ARG A 35 -23.70 -51.04 5.56
N PRO A 36 -23.15 -50.80 4.33
CA PRO A 36 -22.13 -49.75 4.12
C PRO A 36 -22.74 -48.32 4.07
N ASP A 37 -23.99 -48.15 4.50
CA ASP A 37 -24.70 -46.85 4.32
C ASP A 37 -24.31 -45.76 5.34
N THR A 38 -23.70 -46.13 6.48
CA THR A 38 -23.30 -45.15 7.49
C THR A 38 -22.03 -44.37 7.12
N VAL A 39 -21.16 -44.95 6.31
CA VAL A 39 -19.90 -44.32 5.88
C VAL A 39 -20.13 -43.27 4.76
N ARG A 40 -21.16 -43.47 3.92
CA ARG A 40 -21.51 -42.50 2.87
C ARG A 40 -22.12 -41.22 3.45
N GLY A 41 -22.96 -41.31 4.46
CA GLY A 41 -23.56 -40.15 5.13
C GLY A 41 -22.57 -39.32 5.96
N ALA A 42 -21.53 -39.94 6.53
CA ALA A 42 -20.47 -39.22 7.26
C ALA A 42 -19.55 -38.45 6.32
N ARG A 43 -19.15 -39.06 5.20
CA ARG A 43 -18.33 -38.41 4.15
C ARG A 43 -19.08 -37.24 3.49
N ALA A 44 -20.36 -37.37 3.22
CA ALA A 44 -21.16 -36.31 2.63
C ALA A 44 -21.34 -35.12 3.59
N ARG A 45 -21.50 -35.36 4.89
CA ARG A 45 -21.60 -34.31 5.92
C ARG A 45 -20.26 -33.62 6.14
N TRP A 46 -19.15 -34.34 6.11
CA TRP A 46 -17.80 -33.79 6.22
C TRP A 46 -17.46 -32.95 4.99
N LEU A 47 -17.70 -33.43 3.78
CA LEU A 47 -17.54 -32.69 2.52
C LEU A 47 -18.37 -31.40 2.51
N ARG A 48 -19.62 -31.45 3.00
CA ARG A 48 -20.48 -30.26 3.09
C ARG A 48 -19.93 -29.22 4.08
N ARG A 49 -19.31 -29.65 5.19
CA ARG A 49 -18.64 -28.76 6.15
C ARG A 49 -17.35 -28.17 5.55
N VAL A 50 -16.55 -28.96 4.85
CA VAL A 50 -15.33 -28.49 4.17
C VAL A 50 -15.65 -27.49 3.08
N VAL A 51 -16.69 -27.73 2.25
CA VAL A 51 -17.15 -26.81 1.23
C VAL A 51 -17.69 -25.50 1.82
N LEU A 52 -18.30 -25.53 2.99
CA LEU A 52 -18.75 -24.34 3.71
C LEU A 52 -17.61 -23.56 4.39
N LEU A 53 -16.55 -24.24 4.86
CA LEU A 53 -15.41 -23.63 5.55
C LEU A 53 -14.32 -23.14 4.59
N LEU A 54 -14.24 -23.72 3.40
CA LEU A 54 -13.24 -23.36 2.40
C LEU A 54 -13.28 -21.87 1.96
N PRO A 55 -14.46 -21.29 1.66
CA PRO A 55 -14.54 -19.85 1.31
C PRO A 55 -14.21 -18.96 2.51
N LEU A 56 -14.47 -19.37 3.73
CA LEU A 56 -14.14 -18.62 4.94
C LEU A 56 -12.61 -18.55 5.15
N ALA A 57 -11.89 -19.66 4.92
CA ALA A 57 -10.44 -19.72 4.99
C ALA A 57 -9.75 -18.91 3.89
N LEU A 58 -10.30 -18.91 2.68
CA LEU A 58 -9.80 -18.11 1.54
C LEU A 58 -10.04 -16.61 1.77
N GLY A 59 -11.13 -16.21 2.41
CA GLY A 59 -11.44 -14.83 2.76
C GLY A 59 -10.46 -14.23 3.79
N ALA A 60 -10.02 -15.00 4.77
CA ALA A 60 -9.11 -14.55 5.82
C ALA A 60 -7.71 -14.15 5.27
N CYS A 61 -7.20 -14.89 4.28
CA CYS A 61 -5.88 -14.61 3.69
C CYS A 61 -5.87 -13.30 2.87
N GLY A 62 -6.96 -12.99 2.16
CA GLY A 62 -7.08 -11.76 1.36
C GLY A 62 -7.29 -10.51 2.20
N TYR A 63 -8.00 -10.61 3.32
CA TYR A 63 -8.27 -9.49 4.22
C TYR A 63 -7.00 -8.83 4.75
N ASN A 64 -6.11 -9.61 5.37
CA ASN A 64 -4.88 -9.08 5.95
C ASN A 64 -3.99 -8.40 4.90
N SER A 65 -3.87 -8.98 3.70
CA SER A 65 -3.08 -8.39 2.63
C SER A 65 -3.66 -7.06 2.13
N ILE A 66 -4.99 -6.95 2.03
CA ILE A 66 -5.65 -5.68 1.67
C ILE A 66 -5.33 -4.60 2.71
N GLN A 67 -5.46 -4.93 4.00
CA GLN A 67 -5.18 -4.00 5.09
C GLN A 67 -3.71 -3.59 5.12
N THR A 68 -2.78 -4.53 4.96
CA THR A 68 -1.33 -4.24 4.93
C THR A 68 -0.95 -3.31 3.77
N LEU A 69 -1.49 -3.57 2.57
CA LEU A 69 -1.20 -2.74 1.41
C LEU A 69 -1.85 -1.35 1.53
N ASP A 70 -3.05 -1.27 2.09
CA ASP A 70 -3.74 -0.01 2.36
C ASP A 70 -2.96 0.85 3.36
N GLU A 71 -2.48 0.25 4.46
CA GLU A 71 -1.65 0.90 5.47
C GLU A 71 -0.29 1.34 4.91
N THR A 72 0.32 0.51 4.05
CA THR A 72 1.57 0.87 3.37
C THR A 72 1.39 2.11 2.49
N ALA A 73 0.31 2.17 1.72
CA ALA A 73 -0.01 3.34 0.91
C ALA A 73 -0.31 4.58 1.78
N ALA A 74 -1.03 4.41 2.90
CA ALA A 74 -1.30 5.49 3.84
C ALA A 74 -0.01 6.02 4.48
N LYS A 75 0.93 5.14 4.85
CA LYS A 75 2.24 5.51 5.38
C LYS A 75 3.05 6.32 4.36
N SER A 76 3.15 5.84 3.13
CA SER A 76 3.87 6.55 2.05
C SER A 76 3.25 7.92 1.75
N GLN A 77 1.91 8.06 1.87
CA GLN A 77 1.25 9.37 1.77
C GLN A 77 1.71 10.31 2.88
N LYS A 78 1.79 9.84 4.12
CA LYS A 78 2.27 10.66 5.24
C LYS A 78 3.73 11.09 5.06
N GLU A 79 4.58 10.26 4.45
CA GLU A 79 5.95 10.63 4.14
C GLU A 79 6.02 11.80 3.15
N ILE A 80 5.16 11.83 2.12
CA ILE A 80 5.04 12.99 1.22
C ILE A 80 4.59 14.23 2.01
N GLU A 81 3.56 14.12 2.83
CA GLU A 81 3.03 15.23 3.62
C GLU A 81 4.11 15.86 4.52
N VAL A 82 4.96 15.03 5.15
CA VAL A 82 6.10 15.49 5.97
C VAL A 82 7.11 16.30 5.13
N GLN A 83 7.46 15.82 3.92
CA GLN A 83 8.39 16.56 3.07
C GLN A 83 7.79 17.87 2.53
N LEU A 84 6.50 17.85 2.20
CA LEU A 84 5.77 19.05 1.78
C LEU A 84 5.66 20.08 2.91
N GLN A 85 5.41 19.63 4.13
CA GLN A 85 5.39 20.52 5.30
C GLN A 85 6.77 21.15 5.51
N ARG A 86 7.85 20.34 5.50
CA ARG A 86 9.21 20.85 5.61
C ARG A 86 9.53 21.91 4.56
N ARG A 87 9.10 21.67 3.31
CA ARG A 87 9.26 22.64 2.23
C ARG A 87 8.50 23.94 2.52
N ALA A 88 7.24 23.82 2.95
CA ALA A 88 6.40 24.98 3.28
C ALA A 88 7.01 25.82 4.42
N ASP A 89 7.68 25.19 5.38
CA ASP A 89 8.33 25.85 6.53
C ASP A 89 9.62 26.59 6.14
N LEU A 90 10.28 26.21 5.03
CA LEU A 90 11.47 26.89 4.52
C LEU A 90 11.12 28.18 3.74
N ILE A 91 9.93 28.27 3.16
CA ILE A 91 9.52 29.39 2.30
C ILE A 91 9.52 30.76 3.03
N PRO A 92 9.01 30.92 4.25
CA PRO A 92 9.05 32.21 4.95
C PRO A 92 10.47 32.72 5.15
N ASN A 93 11.42 31.83 5.47
CA ASN A 93 12.82 32.19 5.66
C ASN A 93 13.47 32.63 4.35
N LEU A 94 13.16 31.92 3.24
CA LEU A 94 13.62 32.32 1.91
C LEU A 94 13.08 33.69 1.53
N VAL A 95 11.78 33.93 1.72
CA VAL A 95 11.14 35.22 1.45
C VAL A 95 11.80 36.33 2.28
N ALA A 96 12.03 36.11 3.56
CA ALA A 96 12.67 37.10 4.44
C ALA A 96 14.10 37.44 3.96
N THR A 97 14.91 36.43 3.62
CA THR A 97 16.26 36.61 3.12
C THR A 97 16.28 37.39 1.80
N VAL A 98 15.48 36.98 0.82
CA VAL A 98 15.44 37.64 -0.52
C VAL A 98 14.89 39.05 -0.40
N LYS A 99 13.87 39.29 0.44
CA LYS A 99 13.28 40.61 0.66
C LYS A 99 14.30 41.62 1.21
N GLY A 100 15.30 41.18 1.97
CA GLY A 100 16.39 42.03 2.43
C GLY A 100 17.22 42.66 1.28
N PHE A 101 17.26 42.01 0.13
CA PHE A 101 18.04 42.46 -1.05
C PHE A 101 17.15 43.04 -2.17
N ALA A 102 15.94 42.56 -2.32
CA ALA A 102 15.04 42.85 -3.45
C ALA A 102 13.65 43.27 -2.99
N ALA A 103 13.55 44.17 -2.02
CA ALA A 103 12.28 44.59 -1.40
C ALA A 103 11.24 45.15 -2.41
N GLN A 104 11.66 45.68 -3.54
CA GLN A 104 10.80 46.21 -4.60
C GLN A 104 10.04 45.14 -5.40
N GLU A 105 10.45 43.88 -5.36
CA GLU A 105 9.86 42.78 -6.12
C GLU A 105 8.62 42.21 -5.41
N SER A 106 7.72 43.09 -4.98
CA SER A 106 6.56 42.76 -4.13
C SER A 106 5.62 41.72 -4.77
N SER A 107 5.46 41.73 -6.11
CA SER A 107 4.60 40.80 -6.84
C SER A 107 5.08 39.34 -6.70
N ILE A 108 6.38 39.09 -6.70
CA ILE A 108 6.97 37.76 -6.51
C ILE A 108 6.65 37.25 -5.09
N PHE A 109 6.83 38.09 -4.09
CA PHE A 109 6.55 37.70 -2.70
C PHE A 109 5.07 37.41 -2.45
N VAL A 110 4.15 38.18 -3.05
CA VAL A 110 2.72 37.94 -2.99
C VAL A 110 2.37 36.59 -3.62
N ALA A 111 2.91 36.31 -4.82
CA ALA A 111 2.66 35.06 -5.52
C ALA A 111 3.14 33.83 -4.69
N VAL A 112 4.34 33.92 -4.11
CA VAL A 112 4.89 32.87 -3.25
C VAL A 112 4.04 32.68 -1.99
N ALA A 113 3.63 33.76 -1.33
CA ALA A 113 2.79 33.68 -0.14
C ALA A 113 1.39 33.11 -0.43
N GLN A 114 0.83 33.35 -1.60
CA GLN A 114 -0.44 32.76 -2.03
C GLN A 114 -0.28 31.24 -2.29
N ALA A 115 0.75 30.86 -3.00
CA ALA A 115 1.04 29.44 -3.28
C ALA A 115 1.34 28.65 -1.99
N GLN A 116 2.12 29.23 -1.07
CA GLN A 116 2.39 28.64 0.25
C GLN A 116 1.09 28.43 1.04
N ARG A 117 0.20 29.42 1.08
CA ARG A 117 -1.11 29.28 1.75
C ARG A 117 -1.96 28.18 1.12
N GLY A 118 -1.90 28.02 -0.19
CA GLY A 118 -2.56 26.91 -0.89
C GLY A 118 -2.05 25.55 -0.41
N LEU A 119 -0.75 25.37 -0.36
CA LEU A 119 -0.14 24.11 0.09
C LEU A 119 -0.41 23.83 1.58
N THR A 120 -0.21 24.83 2.46
CA THR A 120 -0.47 24.65 3.89
C THR A 120 -1.95 24.41 4.19
N GLY A 121 -2.85 25.04 3.44
CA GLY A 121 -4.30 24.79 3.52
C GLY A 121 -4.67 23.37 3.09
N ALA A 122 -4.05 22.84 2.05
CA ALA A 122 -4.24 21.44 1.63
C ALA A 122 -3.74 20.45 2.70
N LEU A 123 -2.55 20.71 3.29
CA LEU A 123 -1.96 19.89 4.35
C LEU A 123 -2.79 19.89 5.64
N ALA A 124 -3.40 21.03 5.99
CA ALA A 124 -4.19 21.21 7.22
C ALA A 124 -5.63 20.68 7.12
N ARG A 125 -6.04 20.07 6.00
CA ARG A 125 -7.42 19.63 5.78
C ARG A 125 -7.84 18.52 6.74
N PRO A 126 -8.97 18.68 7.46
CA PRO A 126 -9.52 17.60 8.29
C PRO A 126 -9.89 16.37 7.45
N GLY A 127 -9.51 15.18 7.89
CA GLY A 127 -9.77 13.94 7.17
C GLY A 127 -8.65 13.48 6.22
N GLY A 128 -7.57 14.25 6.13
CA GLY A 128 -6.41 13.96 5.29
C GLY A 128 -6.43 14.76 3.98
N ALA A 129 -5.24 14.99 3.47
CA ALA A 129 -5.07 15.71 2.21
C ALA A 129 -5.33 14.80 1.01
N ASN A 130 -6.00 15.33 -0.02
CA ASN A 130 -6.14 14.63 -1.30
C ASN A 130 -4.78 14.63 -2.04
N PRO A 131 -4.25 13.46 -2.45
CA PRO A 131 -2.94 13.38 -3.12
C PRO A 131 -2.84 14.23 -4.39
N ALA A 132 -3.91 14.30 -5.19
CA ALA A 132 -3.93 15.11 -6.41
C ALA A 132 -3.89 16.60 -6.08
N GLU A 133 -4.59 17.06 -5.03
CA GLU A 133 -4.55 18.44 -4.57
C GLU A 133 -3.18 18.82 -4.00
N LEU A 134 -2.55 17.93 -3.22
CA LEU A 134 -1.17 18.13 -2.75
C LEU A 134 -0.20 18.27 -3.92
N ALA A 135 -0.34 17.43 -4.95
CA ALA A 135 0.48 17.53 -6.15
C ALA A 135 0.30 18.88 -6.84
N GLN A 136 -0.95 19.33 -7.01
CA GLN A 136 -1.27 20.60 -7.68
C GLN A 136 -0.75 21.80 -6.89
N THR A 137 -0.96 21.84 -5.57
CA THR A 137 -0.52 22.96 -4.71
C THR A 137 1.00 23.01 -4.58
N ASN A 138 1.69 21.85 -4.51
CA ASN A 138 3.14 21.80 -4.55
C ASN A 138 3.71 22.33 -5.87
N ASP A 139 3.11 21.97 -7.00
CA ASP A 139 3.51 22.46 -8.31
C ASP A 139 3.26 23.98 -8.45
N ALA A 140 2.17 24.50 -7.89
CA ALA A 140 1.91 25.93 -7.83
C ALA A 140 2.99 26.66 -7.02
N LEU A 141 3.41 26.08 -5.89
CA LEU A 141 4.51 26.63 -5.09
C LEU A 141 5.84 26.58 -5.84
N SER A 142 6.17 25.49 -6.53
CA SER A 142 7.38 25.39 -7.36
C SER A 142 7.42 26.49 -8.42
N ARG A 143 6.31 26.72 -9.12
CA ARG A 143 6.20 27.79 -10.13
C ARG A 143 6.34 29.20 -9.53
N ALA A 144 5.79 29.40 -8.34
CA ALA A 144 5.86 30.72 -7.67
C ALA A 144 7.26 31.02 -7.12
N VAL A 145 8.01 30.01 -6.69
CA VAL A 145 9.38 30.16 -6.14
C VAL A 145 10.41 30.36 -7.23
N LEU A 146 10.20 29.83 -8.43
CA LEU A 146 11.17 29.91 -9.54
C LEU A 146 11.61 31.35 -9.88
N PRO A 147 10.73 32.35 -10.05
CA PRO A 147 11.15 33.73 -10.26
C PRO A 147 12.02 34.28 -9.13
N MET A 148 11.71 33.91 -7.87
CA MET A 148 12.50 34.34 -6.71
C MET A 148 13.95 33.79 -6.77
N MET A 149 14.13 32.55 -7.20
CA MET A 149 15.46 31.95 -7.39
C MET A 149 16.26 32.61 -8.53
N THR A 150 15.57 33.15 -9.55
CA THR A 150 16.23 33.84 -10.65
C THR A 150 16.66 35.29 -10.33
N LEU A 151 16.19 35.88 -9.21
CA LEU A 151 16.59 37.20 -8.76
C LEU A 151 18.10 37.33 -8.50
N VAL A 152 18.79 36.23 -8.25
CA VAL A 152 20.25 36.17 -8.11
C VAL A 152 20.97 36.83 -9.30
N THR A 153 20.40 36.75 -10.49
CA THR A 153 20.96 37.37 -11.70
C THR A 153 20.93 38.90 -11.64
N SER A 154 19.86 39.46 -11.05
CA SER A 154 19.67 40.93 -10.94
C SER A 154 20.29 41.49 -9.64
N TYR A 155 20.48 40.66 -8.62
CA TYR A 155 20.99 41.03 -7.31
C TYR A 155 22.25 40.20 -6.94
N PRO A 156 23.45 40.58 -7.40
CA PRO A 156 24.67 39.79 -7.22
C PRO A 156 25.04 39.56 -5.73
N GLN A 157 24.67 40.46 -4.83
CA GLN A 157 24.89 40.31 -3.40
C GLN A 157 24.14 39.08 -2.83
N LEU A 158 22.96 38.77 -3.36
CA LEU A 158 22.18 37.57 -2.98
C LEU A 158 22.93 36.29 -3.32
N LYS A 159 23.69 36.27 -4.42
CA LYS A 159 24.52 35.12 -4.81
C LYS A 159 25.60 34.78 -3.79
N SER A 160 26.08 35.80 -3.05
CA SER A 160 27.14 35.66 -2.04
C SER A 160 26.58 35.48 -0.62
N ASP A 161 25.26 35.58 -0.46
CA ASP A 161 24.61 35.42 0.83
C ASP A 161 24.55 33.96 1.26
N THR A 162 25.17 33.64 2.39
CA THR A 162 25.28 32.27 2.91
C THR A 162 23.96 31.68 3.34
N GLN A 163 23.00 32.51 3.82
CA GLN A 163 21.68 32.06 4.21
C GLN A 163 20.84 31.70 2.99
N PHE A 164 20.93 32.53 1.94
CA PHE A 164 20.25 32.23 0.68
C PHE A 164 20.75 30.91 0.07
N LEU A 165 22.06 30.73 -0.02
CA LEU A 165 22.66 29.49 -0.56
C LEU A 165 22.21 28.26 0.25
N LYS A 166 22.26 28.34 1.58
CA LYS A 166 21.80 27.26 2.44
C LYS A 166 20.33 26.93 2.23
N LEU A 167 19.46 27.93 2.16
CA LEU A 167 18.03 27.74 1.90
C LEU A 167 17.77 27.16 0.52
N GLN A 168 18.52 27.58 -0.50
CA GLN A 168 18.45 27.02 -1.84
C GLN A 168 18.81 25.52 -1.85
N ASP A 169 19.90 25.15 -1.17
CA ASP A 169 20.33 23.75 -1.04
C ASP A 169 19.28 22.90 -0.28
N GLU A 170 18.72 23.43 0.81
CA GLU A 170 17.67 22.76 1.56
C GLU A 170 16.40 22.58 0.75
N LEU A 171 15.97 23.60 -0.02
CA LEU A 171 14.83 23.52 -0.91
C LEU A 171 15.03 22.50 -2.02
N THR A 172 16.20 22.49 -2.64
CA THR A 172 16.56 21.48 -3.66
C THR A 172 16.57 20.08 -3.05
N GLY A 173 17.10 19.93 -1.85
CA GLY A 173 17.08 18.68 -1.11
C GLY A 173 15.67 18.19 -0.78
N THR A 174 14.76 19.10 -0.39
CA THR A 174 13.35 18.73 -0.15
C THR A 174 12.63 18.36 -1.44
N GLU A 175 12.88 19.05 -2.56
CA GLU A 175 12.31 18.70 -3.87
C GLU A 175 12.68 17.28 -4.29
N ASN A 176 13.97 16.92 -4.15
CA ASN A 176 14.44 15.58 -4.45
C ASN A 176 13.77 14.51 -3.56
N ARG A 177 13.61 14.79 -2.26
CA ARG A 177 12.91 13.86 -1.35
C ARG A 177 11.43 13.74 -1.70
N ILE A 178 10.77 14.84 -2.06
CA ILE A 178 9.38 14.82 -2.51
C ILE A 178 9.25 13.95 -3.77
N ALA A 179 10.17 14.06 -4.73
CA ALA A 179 10.17 13.25 -5.95
C ALA A 179 10.31 11.75 -5.65
N VAL A 180 11.20 11.37 -4.72
CA VAL A 180 11.34 9.98 -4.26
C VAL A 180 10.06 9.50 -3.57
N SER A 181 9.57 10.24 -2.57
CA SER A 181 8.36 9.87 -1.82
C SER A 181 7.12 9.75 -2.72
N ARG A 182 7.02 10.58 -3.79
CA ARG A 182 5.96 10.45 -4.83
C ARG A 182 6.05 9.11 -5.55
N THR A 183 7.25 8.68 -5.91
CA THR A 183 7.47 7.40 -6.59
C THR A 183 7.08 6.25 -5.67
N ASP A 184 7.51 6.29 -4.41
CA ASP A 184 7.21 5.26 -3.41
C ASP A 184 5.70 5.17 -3.13
N TYR A 185 5.03 6.31 -2.99
CA TYR A 185 3.57 6.36 -2.83
C TYR A 185 2.85 5.77 -4.05
N ASN A 186 3.21 6.20 -5.25
CA ASN A 186 2.56 5.72 -6.47
C ASN A 186 2.78 4.21 -6.67
N ASN A 187 3.94 3.68 -6.29
CA ASN A 187 4.21 2.24 -6.29
C ASN A 187 3.31 1.51 -5.28
N SER A 188 3.21 2.01 -4.05
CA SER A 188 2.33 1.44 -3.00
C SER A 188 0.85 1.47 -3.41
N VAL A 189 0.39 2.57 -4.02
CA VAL A 189 -0.97 2.70 -4.58
C VAL A 189 -1.19 1.71 -5.71
N ASN A 190 -0.21 1.55 -6.61
CA ASN A 190 -0.30 0.60 -7.71
C ASN A 190 -0.41 -0.85 -7.20
N GLU A 191 0.38 -1.22 -6.19
CA GLU A 191 0.32 -2.53 -5.56
C GLU A 191 -1.04 -2.77 -4.92
N TYR A 192 -1.54 -1.83 -4.11
CA TYR A 192 -2.86 -1.90 -3.50
C TYR A 192 -3.97 -2.00 -4.54
N ASN A 193 -4.03 -1.08 -5.50
CA ASN A 193 -5.04 -1.03 -6.54
C ASN A 193 -5.04 -2.28 -7.42
N SER A 194 -3.86 -2.83 -7.72
CA SER A 194 -3.70 -4.07 -8.46
C SER A 194 -4.17 -5.27 -7.65
N TYR A 195 -3.86 -5.32 -6.36
CA TYR A 195 -4.22 -6.43 -5.48
C TYR A 195 -5.73 -6.55 -5.30
N ILE A 196 -6.44 -5.45 -5.03
CA ILE A 196 -7.89 -5.45 -4.82
C ILE A 196 -8.69 -5.84 -6.07
N ARG A 197 -8.06 -5.85 -7.27
CA ARG A 197 -8.67 -6.24 -8.55
C ARG A 197 -8.38 -7.70 -8.94
N LYS A 198 -7.41 -8.37 -8.29
CA LYS A 198 -7.03 -9.76 -8.60
C LYS A 198 -7.93 -10.76 -7.87
N PHE A 199 -8.23 -11.88 -8.53
CA PHE A 199 -8.88 -13.02 -7.86
C PHE A 199 -7.86 -13.75 -6.96
N PRO A 200 -8.22 -14.21 -5.74
CA PRO A 200 -9.54 -14.13 -5.08
C PRO A 200 -9.80 -12.81 -4.31
N ALA A 201 -8.79 -11.93 -4.12
CA ALA A 201 -8.85 -10.72 -3.31
C ALA A 201 -9.99 -9.77 -3.72
N VAL A 202 -10.36 -9.72 -5.00
CA VAL A 202 -11.45 -8.88 -5.51
C VAL A 202 -12.80 -9.19 -4.83
N MET A 203 -13.03 -10.43 -4.44
CA MET A 203 -14.26 -10.81 -3.73
C MET A 203 -14.27 -10.23 -2.31
N THR A 204 -13.16 -10.36 -1.60
CA THR A 204 -12.96 -9.78 -0.26
C THR A 204 -13.02 -8.25 -0.31
N ALA A 205 -12.35 -7.62 -1.28
CA ALA A 205 -12.36 -6.17 -1.48
C ALA A 205 -13.77 -5.61 -1.69
N LYS A 206 -14.62 -6.29 -2.48
CA LYS A 206 -16.03 -5.91 -2.68
C LYS A 206 -16.84 -5.98 -1.41
N VAL A 207 -16.66 -7.04 -0.61
CA VAL A 207 -17.35 -7.20 0.68
C VAL A 207 -16.96 -6.12 1.67
N LEU A 208 -15.67 -5.75 1.69
CA LEU A 208 -15.13 -4.68 2.55
C LEU A 208 -15.45 -3.27 2.05
N GLY A 209 -15.95 -3.11 0.82
CA GLY A 209 -16.15 -1.81 0.21
C GLY A 209 -14.84 -1.08 -0.10
N SER A 210 -13.73 -1.81 -0.27
CA SER A 210 -12.42 -1.25 -0.59
C SER A 210 -12.44 -0.52 -1.93
N LYS A 211 -12.03 0.76 -1.92
CA LYS A 211 -11.95 1.60 -3.12
C LYS A 211 -10.51 1.76 -3.58
N SER A 212 -10.32 1.97 -4.87
CA SER A 212 -9.01 2.34 -5.41
C SER A 212 -8.54 3.67 -4.82
N ARG A 213 -7.25 3.75 -4.45
CA ARG A 213 -6.60 4.98 -4.02
C ARG A 213 -6.18 5.81 -5.23
N GLU A 214 -6.21 7.12 -5.08
CA GLU A 214 -5.75 8.08 -6.09
C GLU A 214 -4.23 8.16 -6.11
N TYR A 215 -3.66 8.37 -7.31
CA TYR A 215 -2.23 8.58 -7.48
C TYR A 215 -1.85 10.03 -7.17
N PHE A 216 -0.61 10.23 -6.79
CA PHE A 216 -0.02 11.56 -6.66
C PHE A 216 0.44 12.04 -8.04
N GLU A 217 -0.50 12.56 -8.80
CA GLU A 217 -0.25 13.06 -10.16
C GLU A 217 -0.87 14.44 -10.35
N VAL A 218 -0.18 15.27 -11.13
CA VAL A 218 -0.76 16.52 -11.61
C VAL A 218 -1.59 16.21 -12.85
N THR A 219 -2.89 16.43 -12.76
CA THR A 219 -3.87 16.11 -13.80
C THR A 219 -3.83 17.09 -14.99
N ASP A 220 -2.87 18.01 -15.04
CA ASP A 220 -2.75 18.96 -16.14
C ASP A 220 -2.43 18.25 -17.47
N ALA A 221 -3.45 18.08 -18.30
CA ALA A 221 -3.33 17.55 -19.66
C ALA A 221 -2.29 18.34 -20.50
N ALA A 222 -2.12 19.61 -20.22
CA ALA A 222 -1.12 20.47 -20.87
C ALA A 222 0.34 20.07 -20.58
N LYS A 223 0.62 19.46 -19.42
CA LYS A 223 1.97 18.97 -19.09
C LYS A 223 2.29 17.60 -19.68
N ARG A 224 1.27 16.84 -20.13
CA ARG A 224 1.44 15.55 -20.81
C ARG A 224 1.70 15.69 -22.30
N ALA A 225 1.36 16.85 -22.90
CA ALA A 225 1.72 17.16 -24.25
C ALA A 225 3.23 17.44 -24.30
N ALA A 226 3.98 16.56 -24.97
CA ALA A 226 5.37 16.86 -25.27
C ALA A 226 5.43 18.21 -26.00
N PRO A 227 6.37 19.12 -25.68
CA PRO A 227 6.51 20.37 -26.40
C PRO A 227 6.73 20.02 -27.87
N THR A 228 5.83 20.45 -28.73
CA THR A 228 6.02 20.37 -30.18
C THR A 228 7.11 21.37 -30.55
N VAL A 229 8.30 20.86 -30.83
CA VAL A 229 9.37 21.68 -31.40
C VAL A 229 9.06 21.80 -32.90
N ASP A 230 8.56 22.97 -33.31
CA ASP A 230 8.37 23.28 -34.72
C ASP A 230 9.68 23.76 -35.30
N PHE A 231 10.41 22.89 -35.97
CA PHE A 231 11.66 23.20 -36.64
C PHE A 231 11.47 24.03 -37.92
N ASN A 232 10.21 24.26 -38.34
CA ASN A 232 9.88 25.04 -39.51
C ASN A 232 9.46 26.49 -39.17
N ALA A 233 9.46 26.88 -37.90
CA ALA A 233 9.22 28.27 -37.54
C ALA A 233 10.36 29.13 -38.13
N ALA A 234 10.05 29.89 -39.16
CA ALA A 234 10.98 30.87 -39.76
C ALA A 234 11.48 31.82 -38.64
N PRO A 235 12.77 32.21 -38.64
CA PRO A 235 13.30 33.15 -37.66
C PRO A 235 12.49 34.44 -37.69
N ALA A 236 11.96 34.85 -36.50
CA ALA A 236 11.26 36.13 -36.39
C ALA A 236 12.17 37.25 -36.94
N ALA A 237 11.67 37.99 -37.92
CA ALA A 237 12.40 39.11 -38.50
C ALA A 237 12.76 40.12 -37.40
N PRO A 238 13.98 40.68 -37.38
CA PRO A 238 14.38 41.66 -36.37
C PRO A 238 13.44 42.87 -36.45
N ALA A 239 12.92 43.30 -35.33
CA ALA A 239 12.12 44.52 -35.20
C ALA A 239 12.98 45.68 -35.71
N LYS A 240 12.47 46.43 -36.72
CA LYS A 240 13.09 47.65 -37.21
C LYS A 240 13.12 48.70 -36.08
N PRO A 241 14.19 49.49 -36.02
CA PRO A 241 14.36 50.56 -35.06
C PRO A 241 13.34 51.69 -35.22
#